data_61a88acaf843cb7132e447b9058e40a9
#
_entry.id   61a88acaf843cb7132e447b9058e40a9
#
_cell.length_a   1.000
_cell.length_b   1.000
_cell.length_c   1.000
_cell.angle_alpha   90.00
_cell.angle_beta   90.00
_cell.angle_gamma   90.00
#
_symmetry.space_group_name_H-M   'P 1'
#
loop_
_entity.id
_entity.type
_entity.pdbx_description
1 polymer ?
#
loop_
_entity_poly.entity_id
_entity_poly.type
_entity_poly.pdbx_seq_one_letter_code
_entity_poly.pdbx_strand_id
1 'polypeptide(L)'
;MCKQCLALLPSTACGIRANFRASSYRPSYSAPLIPFGNNEMASVTSLFSARFNRWLSRRIPAAKEQRLSHRSIFILPSGFGVIWLALVLLLFLFGTNYQNNLVIGLAIVLASVFHTCIIHSYRNLAGLRLSARKPPQAYAGDSLSFPVTVSADRSLFRLGFSYPGERQVFVSCVDNQEQTALVPMQPRPRGLWHPGRLKVESCYPLGLCRAWSHLDLDTSQWVFPAPVVSTPKLGRSEHAPESQDSGEWLSGVDEYAGLKSYVPGESLKQVAWKQWAQGRGMLSKEFAEPQGAPLWLELDSKLTGDELEQRLGELSYQVNQLAHSGQTWGLKLAGRTIAPSQGEPQRQECLKALALYPGKAEGTGR
;
A
#
# COMPACT_ATOMS: atom_id res chain seq x y z
N MET A 1 48.03 -9.18 9.23
CA MET A 1 48.88 -9.50 8.07
C MET A 1 48.05 -10.34 7.14
N CYS A 2 47.56 -9.85 6.11
CA CYS A 2 47.83 -9.98 4.71
C CYS A 2 46.89 -9.01 3.95
N LYS A 3 47.49 -7.97 3.42
CA LYS A 3 46.98 -7.05 2.41
C LYS A 3 47.18 -7.69 1.04
N GLN A 4 46.38 -7.26 0.09
CA GLN A 4 46.52 -7.33 -1.37
C GLN A 4 45.58 -8.34 -2.05
N CYS A 5 44.60 -7.76 -2.72
CA CYS A 5 44.52 -7.77 -4.19
C CYS A 5 43.57 -6.66 -4.66
N LEU A 6 44.24 -5.64 -5.20
CA LEU A 6 43.66 -4.50 -5.88
C LEU A 6 43.80 -4.74 -7.40
N ALA A 7 42.84 -4.22 -8.15
CA ALA A 7 42.90 -3.85 -9.58
C ALA A 7 42.71 -4.97 -10.62
N LEU A 8 41.62 -4.78 -11.42
CA LEU A 8 41.73 -4.45 -12.85
C LEU A 8 40.33 -4.28 -13.47
N LEU A 9 39.98 -3.03 -13.73
CA LEU A 9 39.01 -2.65 -14.77
C LEU A 9 39.67 -2.68 -16.14
N PRO A 10 38.91 -2.90 -17.22
CA PRO A 10 38.92 -1.89 -18.26
C PRO A 10 37.53 -1.41 -18.69
N SER A 11 37.45 -0.10 -18.83
CA SER A 11 36.47 0.66 -19.55
C SER A 11 36.44 0.29 -21.03
N THR A 12 35.30 0.00 -21.59
CA THR A 12 35.06 0.22 -23.02
C THR A 12 33.62 0.72 -23.21
N ALA A 13 33.56 1.99 -23.57
CA ALA A 13 32.35 2.64 -24.05
C ALA A 13 32.01 2.06 -25.43
N CYS A 14 30.78 1.60 -25.60
CA CYS A 14 30.21 1.47 -26.95
C CYS A 14 28.76 1.94 -26.90
N GLY A 15 28.54 3.11 -27.51
CA GLY A 15 27.23 3.70 -27.68
C GLY A 15 26.43 2.92 -28.72
N ILE A 16 25.27 2.44 -28.34
CA ILE A 16 24.24 1.99 -29.27
C ILE A 16 22.98 2.77 -28.94
N ARG A 17 22.65 3.76 -29.80
CA ARG A 17 21.34 4.39 -29.85
C ARG A 17 20.35 3.36 -30.40
N ALA A 18 19.49 2.83 -29.58
CA ALA A 18 18.34 2.07 -30.03
C ALA A 18 17.12 3.00 -30.12
N ASN A 19 16.73 3.29 -31.37
CA ASN A 19 15.45 3.90 -31.72
C ASN A 19 14.32 2.92 -31.38
N PHE A 20 13.59 3.16 -30.29
CA PHE A 20 12.34 2.48 -30.00
C PHE A 20 11.20 3.15 -30.77
N ARG A 21 10.85 2.59 -31.94
CA ARG A 21 9.55 2.78 -32.58
C ARG A 21 8.51 2.07 -31.75
N ALA A 22 7.58 2.80 -31.18
CA ALA A 22 6.37 2.27 -30.56
C ALA A 22 5.53 1.57 -31.66
N SER A 23 5.52 0.26 -31.64
CA SER A 23 4.59 -0.56 -32.40
C SER A 23 3.38 -0.84 -31.54
N SER A 24 2.25 -0.25 -31.92
CA SER A 24 0.92 -0.50 -31.37
C SER A 24 0.47 -1.91 -31.76
N TYR A 25 0.71 -2.88 -30.89
CA TYR A 25 0.16 -4.23 -31.04
C TYR A 25 -1.12 -4.34 -30.21
N ARG A 26 -2.29 -4.29 -30.87
CA ARG A 26 -3.58 -4.74 -30.31
C ARG A 26 -3.70 -6.24 -30.58
N PRO A 27 -3.77 -7.09 -29.56
CA PRO A 27 -4.23 -8.47 -29.76
C PRO A 27 -5.75 -8.50 -29.69
N SER A 28 -6.38 -8.64 -30.84
CA SER A 28 -7.76 -9.10 -30.97
C SER A 28 -7.77 -10.62 -30.77
N TYR A 29 -8.15 -11.08 -29.59
CA TYR A 29 -8.49 -12.48 -29.35
C TYR A 29 -9.98 -12.59 -29.05
N SER A 30 -10.74 -12.91 -30.08
CA SER A 30 -12.06 -13.51 -29.95
C SER A 30 -11.91 -15.01 -30.24
N ALA A 31 -11.79 -15.81 -29.18
CA ALA A 31 -12.00 -17.25 -29.25
C ALA A 31 -13.18 -17.62 -28.34
N PRO A 32 -14.17 -18.41 -28.80
CA PRO A 32 -15.27 -18.83 -27.96
C PRO A 32 -14.77 -19.90 -26.98
N LEU A 33 -14.76 -19.54 -25.67
CA LEU A 33 -14.51 -20.49 -24.59
C LEU A 33 -15.77 -21.38 -24.43
N ILE A 34 -15.61 -22.64 -24.73
CA ILE A 34 -16.55 -23.71 -24.37
C ILE A 34 -16.57 -23.81 -22.84
N PRO A 35 -17.71 -23.73 -22.15
CA PRO A 35 -17.77 -23.90 -20.72
C PRO A 35 -17.65 -25.37 -20.36
N PHE A 36 -16.46 -25.83 -20.00
CA PHE A 36 -16.32 -27.09 -19.26
C PHE A 36 -16.78 -26.86 -17.83
N GLY A 37 -17.77 -27.63 -17.41
CA GLY A 37 -18.39 -27.57 -16.08
C GLY A 37 -17.41 -27.92 -14.96
N ASN A 38 -17.01 -26.87 -14.20
CA ASN A 38 -16.20 -26.99 -12.98
C ASN A 38 -16.89 -26.33 -11.77
N ASN A 39 -18.24 -26.27 -11.77
CA ASN A 39 -18.95 -25.53 -10.70
C ASN A 39 -19.12 -26.31 -9.38
N GLU A 40 -18.93 -27.62 -9.33
CA GLU A 40 -19.13 -28.37 -8.08
C GLU A 40 -17.87 -28.42 -7.20
N MET A 41 -16.67 -28.54 -7.78
CA MET A 41 -15.43 -28.54 -6.98
C MET A 41 -15.08 -27.19 -6.37
N ALA A 42 -15.47 -26.08 -7.00
CA ALA A 42 -15.28 -24.73 -6.49
C ALA A 42 -16.12 -24.45 -5.21
N SER A 43 -17.28 -25.06 -5.11
CA SER A 43 -18.19 -24.91 -3.95
C SER A 43 -17.66 -25.61 -2.70
N VAL A 44 -17.13 -26.80 -2.82
CA VAL A 44 -16.60 -27.58 -1.68
C VAL A 44 -15.32 -26.94 -1.12
N THR A 45 -14.42 -26.50 -2.00
CA THR A 45 -13.19 -25.81 -1.58
C THR A 45 -13.48 -24.47 -0.91
N SER A 46 -14.52 -23.74 -1.34
CA SER A 46 -14.93 -22.48 -0.73
C SER A 46 -15.50 -22.66 0.69
N LEU A 47 -16.28 -23.72 0.93
CA LEU A 47 -16.83 -24.03 2.26
C LEU A 47 -15.73 -24.45 3.25
N PHE A 48 -14.75 -25.24 2.79
CA PHE A 48 -13.61 -25.62 3.61
C PHE A 48 -12.74 -24.40 3.96
N SER A 49 -12.49 -23.53 3.00
CA SER A 49 -11.72 -22.31 3.23
C SER A 49 -12.41 -21.35 4.20
N ALA A 50 -13.73 -21.20 4.10
CA ALA A 50 -14.51 -20.36 5.00
C ALA A 50 -14.53 -20.92 6.45
N ARG A 51 -14.67 -22.25 6.61
CA ARG A 51 -14.59 -22.91 7.93
C ARG A 51 -13.19 -22.81 8.52
N PHE A 52 -12.16 -23.02 7.71
CA PHE A 52 -10.77 -22.89 8.12
C PHE A 52 -10.44 -21.45 8.54
N ASN A 53 -10.86 -20.46 7.77
CA ASN A 53 -10.68 -19.06 8.11
C ASN A 53 -11.39 -18.67 9.41
N ARG A 54 -12.61 -19.17 9.64
CA ARG A 54 -13.36 -18.94 10.90
C ARG A 54 -12.69 -19.60 12.10
N TRP A 55 -12.17 -20.81 11.95
CA TRP A 55 -11.40 -21.47 12.99
C TRP A 55 -10.10 -20.71 13.27
N LEU A 56 -9.43 -20.27 12.23
CA LEU A 56 -8.17 -19.52 12.32
C LEU A 56 -8.39 -18.13 12.97
N SER A 57 -9.52 -17.45 12.70
CA SER A 57 -9.84 -16.15 13.32
C SER A 57 -10.06 -16.24 14.82
N ARG A 58 -10.58 -17.37 15.30
CA ARG A 58 -10.73 -17.62 16.76
C ARG A 58 -9.38 -17.91 17.43
N ARG A 59 -8.43 -18.49 16.69
CA ARG A 59 -7.13 -18.91 17.23
C ARG A 59 -6.07 -17.82 17.14
N ILE A 60 -6.12 -17.02 16.07
CA ILE A 60 -5.19 -15.92 15.79
C ILE A 60 -6.05 -14.70 15.44
N PRO A 61 -6.43 -13.86 16.43
CA PRO A 61 -7.20 -12.65 16.19
C PRO A 61 -6.36 -11.64 15.39
N ALA A 62 -7.05 -10.73 14.70
CA ALA A 62 -6.40 -9.63 14.01
C ALA A 62 -5.75 -8.68 15.04
N ALA A 63 -4.50 -8.28 14.79
CA ALA A 63 -3.78 -7.31 15.61
C ALA A 63 -2.66 -6.66 14.78
N LYS A 64 -2.40 -5.38 15.02
CA LYS A 64 -1.36 -4.61 14.31
C LYS A 64 0.05 -5.13 14.55
N GLU A 65 0.27 -5.78 15.68
CA GLU A 65 1.52 -6.44 16.04
C GLU A 65 1.22 -7.85 16.50
N GLN A 66 1.94 -8.83 15.95
CA GLN A 66 1.79 -10.23 16.29
C GLN A 66 3.14 -10.91 16.48
N ARG A 67 3.22 -11.75 17.52
CA ARG A 67 4.37 -12.62 17.77
C ARG A 67 3.99 -14.06 17.47
N LEU A 68 4.77 -14.71 16.61
CA LEU A 68 4.58 -16.13 16.31
C LEU A 68 4.95 -17.00 17.51
N SER A 69 3.98 -17.79 17.95
CA SER A 69 4.11 -18.72 19.06
C SER A 69 3.81 -20.15 18.62
N HIS A 70 4.02 -21.09 19.50
CA HIS A 70 3.74 -22.51 19.25
C HIS A 70 2.33 -22.79 18.73
N ARG A 71 1.34 -21.99 19.15
CA ARG A 71 -0.07 -22.20 18.76
C ARG A 71 -0.39 -21.70 17.34
N SER A 72 0.48 -20.87 16.76
CA SER A 72 0.26 -20.26 15.45
C SER A 72 1.07 -20.88 14.32
N ILE A 73 2.03 -21.77 14.63
CA ILE A 73 2.92 -22.38 13.66
C ILE A 73 2.43 -23.78 13.32
N PHE A 74 2.29 -24.04 12.02
CA PHE A 74 1.94 -25.35 11.47
C PHE A 74 3.14 -25.90 10.72
N ILE A 75 3.43 -27.20 10.90
CA ILE A 75 4.56 -27.86 10.24
C ILE A 75 4.03 -29.12 9.57
N LEU A 76 4.33 -29.28 8.29
CA LEU A 76 4.09 -30.50 7.54
C LEU A 76 5.33 -30.90 6.73
N PRO A 77 5.49 -32.18 6.41
CA PRO A 77 6.48 -32.60 5.42
C PRO A 77 6.22 -31.91 4.09
N SER A 78 7.26 -31.46 3.42
CA SER A 78 7.17 -31.01 2.03
C SER A 78 7.02 -32.22 1.09
N GLY A 79 6.74 -31.99 -0.19
CA GLY A 79 6.74 -33.10 -1.18
C GLY A 79 8.06 -33.88 -1.18
N PHE A 80 9.19 -33.15 -1.07
CA PHE A 80 10.51 -33.77 -0.92
C PHE A 80 10.65 -34.52 0.43
N GLY A 81 10.10 -33.99 1.50
CA GLY A 81 10.06 -34.62 2.82
C GLY A 81 9.26 -35.92 2.85
N VAL A 82 8.16 -36.00 2.09
CA VAL A 82 7.38 -37.24 1.96
C VAL A 82 8.19 -38.32 1.24
N ILE A 83 8.86 -37.97 0.14
CA ILE A 83 9.74 -38.89 -0.59
C ILE A 83 10.89 -39.37 0.32
N TRP A 84 11.47 -38.46 1.12
CA TRP A 84 12.49 -38.79 2.11
C TRP A 84 12.00 -39.80 3.15
N LEU A 85 10.80 -39.58 3.73
CA LEU A 85 10.22 -40.50 4.68
C LEU A 85 9.92 -41.86 4.06
N ALA A 86 9.44 -41.91 2.82
CA ALA A 86 9.22 -43.15 2.08
C ALA A 86 10.52 -43.92 1.88
N LEU A 87 11.60 -43.22 1.54
CA LEU A 87 12.94 -43.81 1.42
C LEU A 87 13.42 -44.37 2.76
N VAL A 88 13.30 -43.64 3.86
CA VAL A 88 13.66 -44.09 5.20
C VAL A 88 12.87 -45.34 5.56
N LEU A 89 11.57 -45.38 5.32
CA LEU A 89 10.72 -46.54 5.56
C LEU A 89 11.17 -47.76 4.74
N LEU A 90 11.43 -47.55 3.46
CA LEU A 90 11.91 -48.62 2.55
C LEU A 90 13.23 -49.20 3.00
N LEU A 91 14.20 -48.35 3.34
CA LEU A 91 15.50 -48.80 3.87
C LEU A 91 15.34 -49.54 5.18
N PHE A 92 14.46 -49.07 6.07
CA PHE A 92 14.24 -49.77 7.34
C PHE A 92 13.62 -51.16 7.12
N LEU A 93 12.59 -51.28 6.27
CA LEU A 93 12.00 -52.58 5.94
C LEU A 93 12.97 -53.50 5.24
N PHE A 94 13.78 -52.99 4.32
CA PHE A 94 14.80 -53.75 3.64
C PHE A 94 15.88 -54.27 4.62
N GLY A 95 16.41 -53.36 5.47
CA GLY A 95 17.37 -53.71 6.49
C GLY A 95 16.91 -54.77 7.48
N THR A 96 15.61 -54.68 7.89
CA THR A 96 14.99 -55.63 8.79
C THR A 96 14.79 -57.00 8.13
N ASN A 97 14.30 -57.02 6.85
CA ASN A 97 14.08 -58.26 6.15
C ASN A 97 15.36 -59.03 5.86
N TYR A 98 16.43 -58.32 5.52
CA TYR A 98 17.75 -58.92 5.24
C TYR A 98 18.69 -58.97 6.47
N GLN A 99 18.19 -58.62 7.63
CA GLN A 99 18.95 -58.54 8.90
C GLN A 99 20.29 -57.77 8.77
N ASN A 100 20.27 -56.73 7.92
CA ASN A 100 21.46 -55.93 7.64
C ASN A 100 21.50 -54.70 8.58
N ASN A 101 22.34 -54.78 9.62
CA ASN A 101 22.48 -53.75 10.63
C ASN A 101 23.00 -52.41 10.07
N LEU A 102 23.79 -52.40 8.98
CA LEU A 102 24.30 -51.18 8.37
C LEU A 102 23.15 -50.40 7.67
N VAL A 103 22.26 -51.13 6.99
CA VAL A 103 21.11 -50.51 6.34
C VAL A 103 20.09 -49.96 7.37
N ILE A 104 19.90 -50.68 8.46
CA ILE A 104 19.06 -50.23 9.58
C ILE A 104 19.68 -48.96 10.20
N GLY A 105 21.01 -48.99 10.45
CA GLY A 105 21.73 -47.81 10.95
C GLY A 105 21.59 -46.61 10.06
N LEU A 106 21.73 -46.77 8.74
CA LEU A 106 21.53 -45.71 7.77
C LEU A 106 20.08 -45.13 7.83
N ALA A 107 19.07 -46.01 7.89
CA ALA A 107 17.66 -45.57 8.02
C ALA A 107 17.45 -44.75 9.27
N ILE A 108 18.01 -45.13 10.41
CA ILE A 108 17.93 -44.38 11.69
C ILE A 108 18.61 -43.02 11.57
N VAL A 109 19.80 -42.94 10.94
CA VAL A 109 20.50 -41.67 10.72
C VAL A 109 19.66 -40.73 9.84
N LEU A 110 19.08 -41.22 8.73
CA LEU A 110 18.21 -40.41 7.86
C LEU A 110 16.93 -39.94 8.59
N ALA A 111 16.35 -40.81 9.44
CA ALA A 111 15.21 -40.44 10.29
C ALA A 111 15.59 -39.36 11.31
N SER A 112 16.77 -39.42 11.91
CA SER A 112 17.27 -38.41 12.86
C SER A 112 17.47 -37.05 12.19
N VAL A 113 17.97 -37.02 10.94
CA VAL A 113 18.09 -35.81 10.14
C VAL A 113 16.71 -35.18 9.90
N PHE A 114 15.70 -35.98 9.55
CA PHE A 114 14.34 -35.48 9.37
C PHE A 114 13.76 -34.89 10.66
N HIS A 115 13.97 -35.56 11.80
CA HIS A 115 13.51 -35.06 13.10
C HIS A 115 14.20 -33.74 13.47
N THR A 116 15.50 -33.64 13.25
CA THR A 116 16.26 -32.41 13.46
C THR A 116 15.74 -31.29 12.58
N CYS A 117 15.38 -31.57 11.31
CA CYS A 117 14.77 -30.58 10.41
C CYS A 117 13.43 -30.05 10.93
N ILE A 118 12.58 -30.88 11.55
CA ILE A 118 11.32 -30.42 12.17
C ILE A 118 11.62 -29.40 13.26
N ILE A 119 12.57 -29.69 14.15
CA ILE A 119 12.96 -28.78 15.24
C ILE A 119 13.48 -27.46 14.69
N HIS A 120 14.38 -27.51 13.72
CA HIS A 120 14.94 -26.30 13.12
C HIS A 120 13.90 -25.49 12.33
N SER A 121 12.98 -26.14 11.61
CA SER A 121 11.88 -25.47 10.91
C SER A 121 10.95 -24.75 11.90
N TYR A 122 10.63 -25.38 13.03
CA TYR A 122 9.88 -24.73 14.11
C TYR A 122 10.64 -23.52 14.66
N ARG A 123 11.90 -23.71 15.04
CA ARG A 123 12.75 -22.66 15.62
C ARG A 123 12.93 -21.48 14.68
N ASN A 124 12.89 -21.71 13.36
CA ASN A 124 13.06 -20.65 12.38
C ASN A 124 11.84 -19.69 12.29
N LEU A 125 10.63 -20.12 12.69
CA LEU A 125 9.46 -19.25 12.74
C LEU A 125 9.11 -18.80 14.18
N ALA A 126 9.47 -19.57 15.18
CA ALA A 126 9.09 -19.27 16.55
C ALA A 126 9.80 -18.01 17.07
N GLY A 127 9.03 -17.10 17.66
CA GLY A 127 9.52 -15.84 18.21
C GLY A 127 9.60 -14.69 17.21
N LEU A 128 9.27 -14.91 15.94
CA LEU A 128 9.16 -13.87 14.93
C LEU A 128 8.08 -12.84 15.34
N ARG A 129 8.43 -11.57 15.32
CA ARG A 129 7.53 -10.44 15.56
C ARG A 129 7.25 -9.74 14.23
N LEU A 130 5.98 -9.54 13.97
CA LEU A 130 5.49 -8.88 12.75
C LEU A 130 4.62 -7.72 13.16
N SER A 131 4.90 -6.54 12.59
CA SER A 131 4.07 -5.35 12.79
C SER A 131 3.73 -4.72 11.45
N ALA A 132 2.46 -4.28 11.33
CA ALA A 132 2.01 -3.57 10.16
C ALA A 132 2.48 -2.12 10.22
N ARG A 133 3.05 -1.62 9.13
CA ARG A 133 3.25 -0.18 8.92
C ARG A 133 2.14 0.37 8.03
N LYS A 134 1.94 1.68 8.11
CA LYS A 134 1.00 2.36 7.22
C LYS A 134 1.44 2.16 5.75
N PRO A 135 0.57 1.59 4.90
CA PRO A 135 0.91 1.41 3.50
C PRO A 135 1.02 2.76 2.77
N PRO A 136 1.82 2.85 1.70
CA PRO A 136 1.93 4.04 0.87
C PRO A 136 0.60 4.35 0.20
N GLN A 137 0.44 5.57 -0.29
CA GLN A 137 -0.72 5.94 -1.12
C GLN A 137 -0.65 5.20 -2.45
N ALA A 138 -1.79 4.72 -2.93
CA ALA A 138 -1.90 4.02 -4.19
C ALA A 138 -3.12 4.52 -4.98
N TYR A 139 -3.01 4.47 -6.29
CA TYR A 139 -4.08 4.81 -7.22
C TYR A 139 -4.59 3.54 -7.91
N ALA A 140 -5.83 3.60 -8.42
CA ALA A 140 -6.41 2.49 -9.15
C ALA A 140 -5.55 2.14 -10.38
N GLY A 141 -5.23 0.85 -10.53
CA GLY A 141 -4.31 0.37 -11.56
C GLY A 141 -2.85 0.22 -11.11
N ASP A 142 -2.45 0.82 -10.00
CA ASP A 142 -1.11 0.63 -9.43
C ASP A 142 -1.02 -0.69 -8.66
N SER A 143 0.18 -1.27 -8.64
CA SER A 143 0.47 -2.41 -7.76
C SER A 143 0.49 -1.94 -6.31
N LEU A 144 -0.29 -2.60 -5.47
CA LEU A 144 -0.32 -2.31 -4.04
C LEU A 144 0.88 -2.93 -3.34
N SER A 145 1.32 -2.32 -2.25
CA SER A 145 2.39 -2.86 -1.42
C SER A 145 2.08 -2.64 0.06
N PHE A 146 2.12 -3.72 0.82
CA PHE A 146 1.89 -3.67 2.26
C PHE A 146 3.23 -3.82 2.99
N PRO A 147 3.73 -2.76 3.63
CA PRO A 147 4.97 -2.82 4.38
C PRO A 147 4.73 -3.55 5.71
N VAL A 148 5.45 -4.64 5.90
CA VAL A 148 5.45 -5.44 7.12
C VAL A 148 6.83 -5.36 7.74
N THR A 149 6.92 -4.84 8.95
CA THR A 149 8.16 -4.87 9.73
C THR A 149 8.31 -6.21 10.38
N VAL A 150 9.47 -6.79 10.17
CA VAL A 150 9.86 -8.11 10.61
C VAL A 150 11.03 -7.97 11.57
N SER A 151 10.91 -8.48 12.78
CA SER A 151 11.98 -8.49 13.78
C SER A 151 12.02 -9.82 14.54
N ALA A 152 13.20 -10.20 14.98
CA ALA A 152 13.40 -11.42 15.74
C ALA A 152 14.60 -11.28 16.68
N ASP A 153 14.54 -11.99 17.81
CA ASP A 153 15.59 -12.03 18.81
C ASP A 153 16.79 -12.93 18.37
N ARG A 154 16.76 -13.46 17.15
CA ARG A 154 17.79 -14.33 16.56
C ARG A 154 17.73 -14.31 15.03
N SER A 155 18.81 -14.75 14.38
CA SER A 155 18.84 -14.86 12.91
C SER A 155 17.87 -15.91 12.41
N LEU A 156 17.01 -15.50 11.47
CA LEU A 156 16.00 -16.32 10.80
C LEU A 156 16.26 -16.29 9.29
N PHE A 157 16.10 -17.44 8.64
CA PHE A 157 16.52 -17.61 7.25
C PHE A 157 15.33 -17.92 6.34
N ARG A 158 15.32 -17.32 5.13
CA ARG A 158 14.38 -17.63 4.06
C ARG A 158 12.92 -17.63 4.52
N LEU A 159 12.50 -16.55 5.15
CA LEU A 159 11.10 -16.32 5.50
C LEU A 159 10.37 -15.82 4.25
N GLY A 160 9.36 -16.53 3.80
CA GLY A 160 8.52 -16.15 2.68
C GLY A 160 7.24 -15.51 3.16
N PHE A 161 6.90 -14.33 2.63
CA PHE A 161 5.69 -13.58 2.93
C PHE A 161 4.83 -13.47 1.68
N SER A 162 3.54 -13.80 1.78
CA SER A 162 2.60 -13.65 0.67
C SER A 162 1.18 -13.41 1.17
N TYR A 163 0.41 -12.65 0.41
CA TYR A 163 -1.04 -12.63 0.52
C TYR A 163 -1.67 -13.70 -0.37
N PRO A 164 -2.93 -14.10 -0.15
CA PRO A 164 -3.60 -15.12 -0.95
C PRO A 164 -3.63 -14.75 -2.44
N GLY A 165 -3.10 -15.64 -3.28
CA GLY A 165 -3.04 -15.42 -4.73
C GLY A 165 -1.90 -14.54 -5.24
N GLU A 166 -1.04 -14.03 -4.35
CA GLU A 166 0.01 -13.08 -4.67
C GLU A 166 1.41 -13.72 -4.65
N ARG A 167 2.38 -13.00 -5.26
CA ARG A 167 3.78 -13.43 -5.27
C ARG A 167 4.37 -13.42 -3.87
N GLN A 168 5.21 -14.40 -3.60
CA GLN A 168 5.93 -14.51 -2.35
C GLN A 168 7.22 -13.68 -2.35
N VAL A 169 7.44 -12.94 -1.28
CA VAL A 169 8.68 -12.19 -1.02
C VAL A 169 9.47 -12.89 0.06
N PHE A 170 10.76 -13.11 -0.16
CA PHE A 170 11.65 -13.74 0.81
C PHE A 170 12.49 -12.70 1.54
N VAL A 171 12.52 -12.84 2.85
CA VAL A 171 13.33 -12.01 3.75
C VAL A 171 14.09 -12.90 4.71
N SER A 172 15.30 -12.49 5.09
CA SER A 172 16.05 -13.11 6.17
C SER A 172 16.29 -12.06 7.24
N CYS A 173 15.99 -12.40 8.49
CA CYS A 173 16.21 -11.52 9.62
C CYS A 173 17.58 -11.78 10.23
N VAL A 174 18.31 -10.72 10.55
CA VAL A 174 19.53 -10.75 11.36
C VAL A 174 19.15 -10.39 12.79
N ASP A 175 19.89 -10.94 13.77
CA ASP A 175 19.62 -10.74 15.19
C ASP A 175 19.37 -9.27 15.55
N ASN A 176 18.25 -9.02 16.23
CA ASN A 176 17.82 -7.70 16.72
C ASN A 176 17.74 -6.59 15.67
N GLN A 177 17.72 -6.90 14.38
CA GLN A 177 17.51 -5.93 13.31
C GLN A 177 16.06 -5.98 12.84
N GLU A 178 15.46 -4.79 12.73
CA GLU A 178 14.18 -4.63 12.08
C GLU A 178 14.36 -4.53 10.57
N GLN A 179 13.64 -5.35 9.84
CA GLN A 179 13.59 -5.28 8.38
C GLN A 179 12.16 -5.05 7.92
N THR A 180 11.99 -4.28 6.86
CA THR A 180 10.67 -4.05 6.27
C THR A 180 10.55 -4.86 4.99
N ALA A 181 9.63 -5.81 4.99
CA ALA A 181 9.23 -6.55 3.80
C ALA A 181 8.08 -5.81 3.11
N LEU A 182 8.25 -5.44 1.85
CA LEU A 182 7.19 -4.91 1.00
C LEU A 182 6.49 -6.08 0.31
N VAL A 183 5.32 -6.46 0.84
CA VAL A 183 4.55 -7.58 0.27
C VAL A 183 3.64 -7.04 -0.83
N PRO A 184 3.87 -7.43 -2.10
CA PRO A 184 3.10 -6.91 -3.22
C PRO A 184 1.70 -7.53 -3.27
N MET A 185 0.77 -6.78 -3.86
CA MET A 185 -0.57 -7.22 -4.19
C MET A 185 -0.94 -6.68 -5.58
N GLN A 186 -1.73 -7.44 -6.33
CA GLN A 186 -2.22 -7.01 -7.64
C GLN A 186 -3.01 -5.71 -7.56
N PRO A 187 -3.06 -4.93 -8.66
CA PRO A 187 -3.89 -3.75 -8.75
C PRO A 187 -5.33 -4.01 -8.36
N ARG A 188 -5.92 -3.07 -7.62
CA ARG A 188 -7.31 -3.13 -7.17
C ARG A 188 -8.06 -1.89 -7.64
N PRO A 189 -9.37 -1.97 -7.84
CA PRO A 189 -10.18 -0.79 -8.06
C PRO A 189 -10.14 0.14 -6.84
N ARG A 190 -10.55 1.39 -7.03
CA ARG A 190 -10.57 2.37 -5.95
C ARG A 190 -11.43 1.90 -4.76
N GLY A 191 -11.07 2.35 -3.57
CA GLY A 191 -11.77 2.02 -2.33
C GLY A 191 -10.84 1.76 -1.17
N LEU A 192 -11.40 1.26 -0.08
CA LEU A 192 -10.63 0.79 1.08
C LEU A 192 -10.45 -0.73 0.97
N TRP A 193 -9.21 -1.18 0.90
CA TRP A 193 -8.87 -2.59 0.73
C TRP A 193 -8.14 -3.16 1.92
N HIS A 194 -8.64 -4.31 2.41
CA HIS A 194 -7.96 -5.13 3.40
C HIS A 194 -7.31 -6.32 2.68
N PRO A 195 -5.99 -6.54 2.84
CA PRO A 195 -5.27 -7.57 2.08
C PRO A 195 -5.61 -9.00 2.52
N GLY A 196 -6.32 -9.15 3.63
CA GLY A 196 -6.59 -10.44 4.23
C GLY A 196 -5.42 -10.95 5.07
N ARG A 197 -5.32 -12.27 5.22
CA ARG A 197 -4.32 -12.89 6.07
C ARG A 197 -2.98 -13.02 5.36
N LEU A 198 -1.94 -12.50 5.98
CA LEU A 198 -0.56 -12.69 5.58
C LEU A 198 -0.14 -14.13 5.88
N LYS A 199 0.30 -14.83 4.87
CA LYS A 199 0.93 -16.14 4.99
C LYS A 199 2.43 -15.95 5.17
N VAL A 200 2.96 -16.49 6.24
CA VAL A 200 4.40 -16.58 6.49
C VAL A 200 4.82 -18.03 6.40
N GLU A 201 5.81 -18.34 5.60
CA GLU A 201 6.30 -19.72 5.47
C GLU A 201 7.82 -19.80 5.40
N SER A 202 8.37 -20.95 5.78
CA SER A 202 9.77 -21.27 5.62
C SER A 202 9.94 -22.76 5.38
N CYS A 203 10.89 -23.08 4.49
CA CYS A 203 11.33 -24.46 4.21
C CYS A 203 12.76 -24.70 4.73
N TYR A 204 13.27 -23.85 5.61
CA TYR A 204 14.59 -24.01 6.21
C TYR A 204 14.62 -25.20 7.17
N PRO A 205 15.73 -26.00 7.30
CA PRO A 205 17.02 -25.85 6.62
C PRO A 205 17.11 -26.55 5.26
N LEU A 206 16.63 -27.77 5.11
CA LEU A 206 16.84 -28.65 3.95
C LEU A 206 15.63 -28.74 3.00
N GLY A 207 14.56 -28.05 3.30
CA GLY A 207 13.33 -28.17 2.52
C GLY A 207 12.53 -29.46 2.76
N LEU A 208 12.93 -30.31 3.72
CA LEU A 208 12.20 -31.52 4.11
C LEU A 208 10.86 -31.22 4.78
N CYS A 209 10.81 -30.14 5.56
CA CYS A 209 9.60 -29.67 6.23
C CYS A 209 9.26 -28.27 5.77
N ARG A 210 7.96 -28.01 5.70
CA ARG A 210 7.37 -26.69 5.45
C ARG A 210 6.69 -26.24 6.72
N ALA A 211 7.17 -25.16 7.32
CA ALA A 211 6.55 -24.51 8.44
C ALA A 211 5.83 -23.26 7.94
N TRP A 212 4.59 -23.02 8.38
CA TRP A 212 3.83 -21.83 7.98
C TRP A 212 2.90 -21.32 9.08
N SER A 213 2.50 -20.06 8.92
CA SER A 213 1.48 -19.41 9.74
C SER A 213 0.63 -18.48 8.89
N HIS A 214 -0.60 -18.21 9.33
CA HIS A 214 -1.50 -17.24 8.75
C HIS A 214 -1.86 -16.19 9.79
N LEU A 215 -1.51 -14.92 9.51
CA LEU A 215 -1.65 -13.80 10.44
C LEU A 215 -2.51 -12.72 9.81
N ASP A 216 -3.32 -12.06 10.62
CA ASP A 216 -4.06 -10.89 10.21
C ASP A 216 -3.48 -9.68 10.94
N LEU A 217 -2.83 -8.79 10.18
CA LEU A 217 -2.16 -7.61 10.73
C LEU A 217 -3.07 -6.39 10.84
N ASP A 218 -4.38 -6.54 10.66
CA ASP A 218 -5.38 -5.46 10.77
C ASP A 218 -4.93 -4.19 10.02
N THR A 219 -4.45 -4.36 8.79
CA THR A 219 -4.00 -3.27 7.95
C THR A 219 -4.94 -3.08 6.77
N SER A 220 -5.19 -1.84 6.40
CA SER A 220 -5.98 -1.49 5.24
C SER A 220 -5.29 -0.39 4.43
N GLN A 221 -5.50 -0.40 3.13
CA GLN A 221 -4.93 0.57 2.20
C GLN A 221 -6.03 1.25 1.41
N TRP A 222 -5.92 2.59 1.34
CA TRP A 222 -6.75 3.38 0.46
C TRP A 222 -6.19 3.32 -0.95
N VAL A 223 -7.07 2.99 -1.89
CA VAL A 223 -6.82 3.06 -3.33
C VAL A 223 -7.65 4.20 -3.87
N PHE A 224 -6.99 5.26 -4.33
CA PHE A 224 -7.61 6.45 -4.87
C PHE A 224 -7.94 6.29 -6.36
N PRO A 225 -8.86 7.07 -6.93
CA PRO A 225 -9.07 7.10 -8.38
C PRO A 225 -7.79 7.47 -9.11
N ALA A 226 -7.46 6.78 -10.20
CA ALA A 226 -6.29 7.07 -11.02
C ALA A 226 -6.37 8.50 -11.55
N PRO A 227 -5.36 9.36 -11.35
CA PRO A 227 -5.41 10.75 -11.78
C PRO A 227 -5.38 10.83 -13.32
N VAL A 228 -6.41 11.43 -13.89
CA VAL A 228 -6.52 11.72 -15.32
C VAL A 228 -6.27 13.21 -15.52
N VAL A 229 -5.31 13.55 -16.38
CA VAL A 229 -4.97 14.95 -16.67
C VAL A 229 -6.20 15.65 -17.24
N SER A 230 -6.67 16.67 -16.55
CA SER A 230 -7.75 17.52 -16.99
C SER A 230 -7.45 18.96 -16.65
N THR A 231 -7.81 19.87 -17.53
CA THR A 231 -7.86 21.29 -17.18
C THR A 231 -9.00 21.53 -16.20
N PRO A 232 -8.76 22.22 -15.09
CA PRO A 232 -9.84 22.53 -14.14
C PRO A 232 -10.96 23.27 -14.91
N LYS A 233 -12.09 22.63 -15.06
CA LYS A 233 -13.32 23.37 -15.39
C LYS A 233 -13.67 24.12 -14.12
N LEU A 234 -13.21 25.36 -14.03
CA LEU A 234 -13.58 26.28 -12.96
C LEU A 234 -15.10 26.45 -13.04
N GLY A 235 -15.82 25.68 -12.27
CA GLY A 235 -17.20 25.94 -11.97
C GLY A 235 -17.22 27.20 -11.09
N ARG A 236 -17.20 28.37 -11.74
CA ARG A 236 -17.62 29.60 -11.10
C ARG A 236 -19.07 29.32 -10.74
N SER A 237 -19.37 29.18 -9.45
CA SER A 237 -20.73 28.98 -8.97
C SER A 237 -21.56 30.15 -9.50
N GLU A 238 -22.40 29.89 -10.51
CA GLU A 238 -23.42 30.87 -11.01
C GLU A 238 -24.50 31.18 -9.97
N HIS A 239 -24.40 30.57 -8.79
CA HIS A 239 -25.29 30.79 -7.66
C HIS A 239 -24.50 31.19 -6.40
N ALA A 240 -23.53 32.09 -6.53
CA ALA A 240 -23.23 32.95 -5.40
C ALA A 240 -24.40 33.95 -5.32
N PRO A 241 -25.26 33.95 -4.25
CA PRO A 241 -26.08 35.09 -3.99
C PRO A 241 -25.14 36.27 -3.91
N GLU A 242 -25.52 37.39 -4.57
CA GLU A 242 -24.90 38.70 -4.39
C GLU A 242 -25.06 39.15 -2.93
N SER A 243 -24.46 38.46 -2.02
CA SER A 243 -24.35 38.83 -0.61
C SER A 243 -22.89 39.10 -0.31
N GLN A 244 -22.57 40.37 -0.49
CA GLN A 244 -21.71 41.17 0.35
C GLN A 244 -20.42 40.49 0.87
N ASP A 245 -19.31 41.00 0.33
CA ASP A 245 -18.09 41.34 1.08
C ASP A 245 -17.96 40.71 2.48
N SER A 246 -17.64 39.45 2.52
CA SER A 246 -17.07 38.85 3.72
C SER A 246 -15.86 37.96 3.35
N GLY A 247 -15.01 38.48 2.45
CA GLY A 247 -13.65 37.99 2.29
C GLY A 247 -12.82 38.46 3.46
N GLU A 248 -12.28 37.57 4.22
CA GLU A 248 -11.28 37.88 5.23
C GLU A 248 -10.03 38.39 4.49
N TRP A 249 -9.67 39.65 4.73
CA TRP A 249 -8.55 40.31 4.07
C TRP A 249 -7.24 39.95 4.76
N LEU A 250 -6.32 39.33 4.04
CA LEU A 250 -4.96 39.12 4.51
C LEU A 250 -4.07 40.30 4.10
N SER A 251 -3.15 40.71 5.01
CA SER A 251 -2.22 41.78 4.72
C SER A 251 -1.29 41.42 3.56
N GLY A 252 -1.49 42.09 2.40
CA GLY A 252 -0.79 41.85 1.12
C GLY A 252 -0.37 43.17 0.46
N VAL A 253 0.13 43.11 -0.77
CA VAL A 253 0.78 44.25 -1.47
C VAL A 253 -0.09 44.85 -2.57
N ASP A 254 -1.18 44.20 -3.01
CA ASP A 254 -1.80 44.49 -4.32
C ASP A 254 -3.11 45.29 -4.29
N GLU A 255 -3.94 45.22 -3.26
CA GLU A 255 -5.15 46.05 -3.18
C GLU A 255 -5.19 46.94 -1.95
N TYR A 256 -5.64 48.20 -2.16
CA TYR A 256 -5.81 49.18 -1.11
C TYR A 256 -7.00 48.84 -0.23
N ALA A 257 -6.73 48.37 1.00
CA ALA A 257 -7.77 48.00 1.99
C ALA A 257 -8.21 49.16 2.88
N GLY A 258 -7.32 50.12 3.14
CA GLY A 258 -7.64 51.21 4.02
C GLY A 258 -6.44 52.06 4.48
N LEU A 259 -6.67 52.93 5.47
CA LEU A 259 -5.69 53.72 6.14
C LEU A 259 -5.62 53.31 7.61
N LYS A 260 -4.44 52.96 8.09
CA LYS A 260 -4.16 52.74 9.50
C LYS A 260 -3.24 53.82 10.04
N SER A 261 -3.22 54.04 11.36
CA SER A 261 -2.28 54.94 12.00
C SER A 261 -0.84 54.44 11.80
N TYR A 262 0.04 55.31 11.34
CA TYR A 262 1.46 55.00 11.13
C TYR A 262 2.14 54.59 12.43
N VAL A 263 2.85 53.47 12.42
CA VAL A 263 3.68 53.04 13.55
C VAL A 263 5.16 53.30 13.21
N PRO A 264 5.93 53.97 14.11
CA PRO A 264 7.37 54.21 13.86
C PRO A 264 8.12 52.92 13.58
N GLY A 265 8.78 52.85 12.38
CA GLY A 265 9.47 51.66 11.86
C GLY A 265 8.85 51.08 10.62
N GLU A 266 7.65 51.50 10.21
CA GLU A 266 7.05 51.10 8.92
C GLU A 266 7.68 51.86 7.75
N SER A 267 7.62 51.27 6.56
CA SER A 267 8.17 51.83 5.34
C SER A 267 7.49 53.14 4.97
N LEU A 268 8.23 54.21 4.82
CA LEU A 268 7.75 55.54 4.42
C LEU A 268 7.11 55.53 2.99
N LYS A 269 7.35 54.49 2.18
CA LYS A 269 6.71 54.33 0.85
C LYS A 269 5.21 54.08 0.97
N GLN A 270 4.76 53.54 2.10
CA GLN A 270 3.36 53.20 2.34
C GLN A 270 2.59 54.35 3.03
N VAL A 271 3.25 55.44 3.37
CA VAL A 271 2.62 56.59 4.01
C VAL A 271 1.67 57.30 3.05
N ALA A 272 0.47 57.63 3.50
CA ALA A 272 -0.53 58.38 2.77
C ALA A 272 -0.25 59.88 2.83
N TRP A 273 0.76 60.36 2.12
CA TRP A 273 1.26 61.75 2.14
C TRP A 273 0.17 62.78 1.88
N LYS A 274 -0.85 62.48 1.05
CA LYS A 274 -1.96 63.34 0.76
C LYS A 274 -2.82 63.60 2.01
N GLN A 275 -3.04 62.60 2.85
CA GLN A 275 -3.82 62.68 4.06
C GLN A 275 -3.08 63.44 5.15
N TRP A 276 -1.78 63.22 5.23
CA TRP A 276 -0.91 63.96 6.14
C TRP A 276 -0.87 65.45 5.80
N ALA A 277 -0.77 65.81 4.52
CA ALA A 277 -0.81 67.19 4.05
C ALA A 277 -2.15 67.88 4.34
N GLN A 278 -3.23 67.14 4.54
CA GLN A 278 -4.56 67.62 4.91
C GLN A 278 -4.76 67.74 6.41
N GLY A 279 -3.72 67.53 7.20
CA GLY A 279 -3.75 67.67 8.68
C GLY A 279 -4.44 66.51 9.41
N ARG A 280 -4.66 65.36 8.75
CA ARG A 280 -5.36 64.18 9.32
C ARG A 280 -4.46 63.24 10.10
N GLY A 281 -3.22 63.62 10.38
CA GLY A 281 -2.23 62.76 11.02
C GLY A 281 -1.48 61.87 10.06
N MET A 282 -0.43 61.23 10.57
CA MET A 282 0.39 60.32 9.74
C MET A 282 -0.30 58.95 9.63
N LEU A 283 -0.76 58.62 8.44
CA LEU A 283 -1.47 57.36 8.15
C LEU A 283 -0.66 56.54 7.16
N SER A 284 -0.63 55.23 7.34
CA SER A 284 -0.06 54.25 6.43
C SER A 284 -1.15 53.59 5.59
N LYS A 285 -0.86 53.36 4.31
CA LYS A 285 -1.77 52.60 3.43
C LYS A 285 -1.69 51.13 3.81
N GLU A 286 -2.81 50.55 4.12
CA GLU A 286 -2.97 49.12 4.33
C GLU A 286 -3.37 48.47 3.00
N PHE A 287 -2.56 47.49 2.59
CA PHE A 287 -2.82 46.70 1.42
C PHE A 287 -3.25 45.31 1.89
N ALA A 288 -4.23 44.73 1.25
CA ALA A 288 -4.71 43.40 1.50
C ALA A 288 -4.84 42.64 0.18
N GLU A 289 -4.45 41.41 0.18
CA GLU A 289 -4.81 40.47 -0.89
C GLU A 289 -6.20 39.92 -0.61
N PRO A 290 -7.14 40.01 -1.57
CA PRO A 290 -8.41 39.32 -1.42
C PRO A 290 -8.12 37.82 -1.40
N GLN A 291 -8.52 37.16 -0.33
CA GLN A 291 -8.57 35.69 -0.36
C GLN A 291 -9.50 35.32 -1.50
N GLY A 292 -8.95 34.72 -2.57
CA GLY A 292 -9.75 34.29 -3.70
C GLY A 292 -10.93 33.43 -3.22
N ALA A 293 -12.11 33.64 -3.80
CA ALA A 293 -13.28 32.85 -3.46
C ALA A 293 -12.91 31.34 -3.49
N PRO A 294 -13.35 30.56 -2.50
CA PRO A 294 -12.99 29.14 -2.41
C PRO A 294 -13.43 28.42 -3.69
N LEU A 295 -12.51 27.64 -4.26
CA LEU A 295 -12.77 26.87 -5.46
C LEU A 295 -13.64 25.65 -5.10
N TRP A 296 -14.71 25.43 -5.82
CA TRP A 296 -15.56 24.26 -5.64
C TRP A 296 -15.34 23.24 -6.75
N LEU A 297 -15.01 22.01 -6.37
CA LEU A 297 -14.98 20.86 -7.24
C LEU A 297 -16.33 20.13 -7.12
N GLU A 298 -17.00 19.93 -8.25
CA GLU A 298 -18.34 19.33 -8.28
C GLU A 298 -18.35 18.07 -9.14
N LEU A 299 -19.02 17.03 -8.63
CA LEU A 299 -19.29 15.81 -9.37
C LEU A 299 -20.77 15.75 -9.72
N ASP A 300 -21.07 15.61 -11.02
CA ASP A 300 -22.44 15.42 -11.48
C ASP A 300 -22.96 14.03 -11.05
N SER A 301 -24.11 14.03 -10.41
CA SER A 301 -24.75 12.82 -9.88
C SER A 301 -25.32 11.88 -10.96
N LYS A 302 -25.41 12.35 -12.21
CA LYS A 302 -25.98 11.59 -13.33
C LYS A 302 -24.99 10.67 -14.02
N LEU A 303 -23.69 10.82 -13.74
CA LEU A 303 -22.64 10.02 -14.38
C LEU A 303 -22.64 8.59 -13.85
N THR A 304 -22.44 7.63 -14.74
CA THR A 304 -22.39 6.20 -14.40
C THR A 304 -21.33 5.48 -15.23
N GLY A 305 -20.86 4.32 -14.74
CA GLY A 305 -19.89 3.48 -15.45
C GLY A 305 -18.55 4.16 -15.70
N ASP A 306 -18.04 4.01 -16.92
CA ASP A 306 -16.70 4.50 -17.29
C ASP A 306 -16.60 6.03 -17.28
N GLU A 307 -17.68 6.74 -17.60
CA GLU A 307 -17.72 8.21 -17.53
C GLU A 307 -17.54 8.71 -16.10
N LEU A 308 -18.17 8.02 -15.14
CA LEU A 308 -17.99 8.31 -13.72
C LEU A 308 -16.54 8.08 -13.29
N GLU A 309 -15.94 6.94 -13.67
CA GLU A 309 -14.54 6.63 -13.33
C GLU A 309 -13.58 7.66 -13.92
N GLN A 310 -13.81 8.06 -15.17
CA GLN A 310 -13.01 9.12 -15.81
C GLN A 310 -13.13 10.43 -15.04
N ARG A 311 -14.37 10.84 -14.70
CA ARG A 311 -14.58 12.10 -13.97
C ARG A 311 -13.99 12.08 -12.57
N LEU A 312 -14.06 10.94 -11.86
CA LEU A 312 -13.40 10.78 -10.58
C LEU A 312 -11.88 10.87 -10.71
N GLY A 313 -11.31 10.34 -11.79
CA GLY A 313 -9.89 10.48 -12.12
C GLY A 313 -9.48 11.93 -12.38
N GLU A 314 -10.30 12.69 -13.12
CA GLU A 314 -10.09 14.12 -13.35
C GLU A 314 -10.12 14.92 -12.04
N LEU A 315 -11.11 14.66 -11.18
CA LEU A 315 -11.19 15.28 -9.85
C LEU A 315 -10.02 14.90 -8.97
N SER A 316 -9.56 13.64 -9.01
CA SER A 316 -8.36 13.20 -8.29
C SER A 316 -7.12 13.97 -8.73
N TYR A 317 -6.96 14.21 -10.03
CA TYR A 317 -5.87 15.04 -10.56
C TYR A 317 -5.96 16.48 -10.06
N GLN A 318 -7.16 17.11 -10.15
CA GLN A 318 -7.40 18.49 -9.70
C GLN A 318 -7.12 18.64 -8.20
N VAL A 319 -7.60 17.70 -7.37
CA VAL A 319 -7.33 17.66 -5.93
C VAL A 319 -5.82 17.63 -5.65
N ASN A 320 -5.06 16.82 -6.39
CA ASN A 320 -3.61 16.75 -6.23
C ASN A 320 -2.93 18.07 -6.64
N GLN A 321 -3.40 18.75 -7.69
CA GLN A 321 -2.85 20.04 -8.13
C GLN A 321 -3.16 21.15 -7.11
N LEU A 322 -4.40 21.23 -6.64
CA LEU A 322 -4.84 22.26 -5.71
C LEU A 322 -4.15 22.13 -4.34
N ALA A 323 -3.83 20.91 -3.90
CA ALA A 323 -3.10 20.70 -2.64
C ALA A 323 -1.73 21.38 -2.62
N HIS A 324 -1.12 21.61 -3.79
CA HIS A 324 0.19 22.27 -3.93
C HIS A 324 0.09 23.76 -4.26
N SER A 325 -1.10 24.27 -4.62
CA SER A 325 -1.27 25.67 -5.05
C SER A 325 -1.47 26.66 -3.91
N GLY A 326 -1.72 26.18 -2.68
CA GLY A 326 -2.03 27.03 -1.53
C GLY A 326 -3.42 27.67 -1.57
N GLN A 327 -4.25 27.37 -2.58
CA GLN A 327 -5.62 27.87 -2.67
C GLN A 327 -6.57 27.11 -1.75
N THR A 328 -7.61 27.79 -1.30
CA THR A 328 -8.69 27.18 -0.53
C THR A 328 -9.70 26.54 -1.48
N TRP A 329 -10.05 25.28 -1.26
CA TRP A 329 -10.95 24.53 -2.13
C TRP A 329 -11.81 23.55 -1.36
N GLY A 330 -13.03 23.31 -1.87
CA GLY A 330 -13.99 22.35 -1.33
C GLY A 330 -14.43 21.34 -2.38
N LEU A 331 -15.08 20.26 -1.95
CA LEU A 331 -15.56 19.19 -2.81
C LEU A 331 -17.06 18.96 -2.54
N LYS A 332 -17.88 18.99 -3.61
CA LYS A 332 -19.29 18.62 -3.58
C LYS A 332 -19.51 17.32 -4.35
N LEU A 333 -19.98 16.33 -3.64
CA LEU A 333 -20.41 15.03 -4.18
C LEU A 333 -21.90 14.87 -3.93
N ALA A 334 -22.58 14.01 -4.70
CA ALA A 334 -23.97 13.68 -4.41
C ALA A 334 -24.09 13.08 -2.99
N GLY A 335 -24.73 13.84 -2.10
CA GLY A 335 -24.94 13.43 -0.71
C GLY A 335 -23.83 13.76 0.30
N ARG A 336 -22.70 14.33 -0.13
CA ARG A 336 -21.62 14.74 0.78
C ARG A 336 -20.93 16.01 0.29
N THR A 337 -20.84 17.00 1.15
CA THR A 337 -20.09 18.24 0.91
C THR A 337 -18.94 18.32 1.89
N ILE A 338 -17.74 18.56 1.38
CA ILE A 338 -16.53 18.80 2.17
C ILE A 338 -16.24 20.28 2.11
N ALA A 339 -16.20 20.92 3.29
CA ALA A 339 -15.99 22.35 3.41
C ALA A 339 -14.63 22.77 2.82
N PRO A 340 -14.50 24.00 2.33
CA PRO A 340 -13.22 24.49 1.80
C PRO A 340 -12.15 24.56 2.88
N SER A 341 -10.99 24.02 2.58
CA SER A 341 -9.79 24.06 3.41
C SER A 341 -8.54 23.99 2.53
N GLN A 342 -7.36 23.91 3.11
CA GLN A 342 -6.07 23.92 2.42
C GLN A 342 -5.18 22.74 2.83
N GLY A 343 -4.24 22.39 1.98
CA GLY A 343 -3.12 21.51 2.29
C GLY A 343 -3.44 20.01 2.27
N GLU A 344 -2.51 19.24 2.81
CA GLU A 344 -2.52 17.78 2.75
C GLU A 344 -3.71 17.11 3.48
N PRO A 345 -4.20 17.59 4.64
CA PRO A 345 -5.38 17.03 5.29
C PRO A 345 -6.62 17.09 4.39
N GLN A 346 -6.86 18.24 3.75
CA GLN A 346 -7.98 18.43 2.81
C GLN A 346 -7.86 17.49 1.62
N ARG A 347 -6.65 17.38 1.03
CA ARG A 347 -6.37 16.46 -0.05
C ARG A 347 -6.74 15.02 0.33
N GLN A 348 -6.30 14.55 1.49
CA GLN A 348 -6.59 13.18 1.92
C GLN A 348 -8.07 12.95 2.17
N GLU A 349 -8.78 13.91 2.74
CA GLU A 349 -10.22 13.79 2.99
C GLU A 349 -11.00 13.71 1.67
N CYS A 350 -10.68 14.57 0.72
CA CYS A 350 -11.32 14.58 -0.60
C CYS A 350 -11.00 13.30 -1.40
N LEU A 351 -9.76 12.85 -1.43
CA LEU A 351 -9.39 11.61 -2.10
C LEU A 351 -10.09 10.39 -1.49
N LYS A 352 -10.25 10.33 -0.17
CA LYS A 352 -11.03 9.27 0.51
C LYS A 352 -12.51 9.32 0.12
N ALA A 353 -13.09 10.53 0.03
CA ALA A 353 -14.47 10.68 -0.39
C ALA A 353 -14.68 10.24 -1.85
N LEU A 354 -13.75 10.58 -2.75
CA LEU A 354 -13.77 10.12 -4.15
C LEU A 354 -13.58 8.61 -4.26
N ALA A 355 -12.71 8.00 -3.42
CA ALA A 355 -12.49 6.55 -3.41
C ALA A 355 -13.74 5.77 -3.00
N LEU A 356 -14.58 6.30 -2.12
CA LEU A 356 -15.81 5.65 -1.65
C LEU A 356 -17.07 5.98 -2.50
N TYR A 357 -16.98 6.87 -3.46
CA TYR A 357 -18.14 7.29 -4.27
C TYR A 357 -18.41 6.33 -5.45
N PRO A 358 -19.68 6.00 -5.80
CA PRO A 358 -20.88 6.04 -4.99
C PRO A 358 -20.89 4.86 -4.03
N GLY A 359 -20.91 5.07 -2.74
CA GLY A 359 -21.20 4.16 -1.64
C GLY A 359 -20.90 2.64 -1.68
N LYS A 360 -20.10 2.13 -2.62
CA LYS A 360 -19.77 0.72 -2.80
C LYS A 360 -18.27 0.54 -2.92
N ALA A 361 -17.58 0.48 -1.82
CA ALA A 361 -16.21 -0.01 -1.85
C ALA A 361 -15.68 -0.40 -0.46
N GLU A 362 -16.42 -1.16 0.28
CA GLU A 362 -15.83 -2.05 1.27
C GLU A 362 -15.53 -3.38 0.57
N GLY A 363 -14.43 -3.41 -0.16
CA GLY A 363 -13.83 -4.64 -0.65
C GLY A 363 -13.21 -5.39 0.52
N THR A 364 -14.04 -5.91 1.41
CA THR A 364 -13.59 -6.93 2.35
C THR A 364 -13.28 -8.17 1.53
N GLY A 365 -12.00 -8.40 1.25
CA GLY A 365 -11.50 -9.73 0.91
C GLY A 365 -11.65 -10.63 2.13
N ARG A 366 -12.89 -11.03 2.42
CA ARG A 366 -13.21 -12.07 3.40
C ARG A 366 -13.33 -13.42 2.72
#